data_3c1143744bd70d9a7b24a45ea7ec05d7
#
_entry.id   3c1143744bd70d9a7b24a45ea7ec05d7
#
_cell.length_a   1.000
_cell.length_b   1.000
_cell.length_c   1.000
_cell.angle_alpha   90.00
_cell.angle_beta   90.00
_cell.angle_gamma   90.00
#
_symmetry.space_group_name_H-M   'P 1'
#
loop_
_entity.id
_entity.type
_entity.pdbx_description
1 polymer ?
#
loop_
_entity_poly.entity_id
_entity_poly.type
_entity_poly.pdbx_seq_one_letter_code
_entity_poly.pdbx_strand_id
1 'polypeptide(L)'
;MSAGLINFRKVKMATFVSLISGSSGNATFVSDGKTNLLIDCGMSGAKLKESLHAIDVMPESIDALLITHEHVDHTKGAGVISRRYNIPIYTTQGTHTSMDIGNIADENIKIITEDTDFEIGNIGIRPFAIPHDAAQPVGFNFMIGDEKYSLATDIGKMTKSILEKITGSKKILLESNHDVEMLKCGTYPYPLKRRILGEYG
;
A
#
# COMPACT_ATOMS: atom_id res chain seq x y z
N MET A 1 -50.21 -13.75 -12.75
CA MET A 1 -49.43 -13.17 -11.65
C MET A 1 -47.98 -13.56 -11.88
N SER A 2 -47.19 -12.64 -12.41
CA SER A 2 -45.78 -12.87 -12.72
C SER A 2 -44.97 -12.50 -11.46
N ALA A 3 -44.34 -13.50 -10.83
CA ALA A 3 -43.41 -13.26 -9.73
C ALA A 3 -42.15 -12.61 -10.29
N GLY A 4 -41.97 -11.32 -9.97
CA GLY A 4 -40.75 -10.62 -10.31
C GLY A 4 -39.56 -11.25 -9.60
N LEU A 5 -38.64 -11.81 -10.37
CA LEU A 5 -37.33 -12.23 -9.88
C LEU A 5 -36.60 -10.99 -9.32
N ILE A 6 -36.45 -10.93 -8.00
CA ILE A 6 -35.57 -9.95 -7.33
C ILE A 6 -34.16 -10.35 -7.72
N ASN A 7 -33.58 -9.57 -8.62
CA ASN A 7 -32.21 -9.73 -9.04
C ASN A 7 -31.31 -9.20 -7.88
N PHE A 8 -30.90 -10.10 -6.97
CA PHE A 8 -29.86 -9.76 -6.01
C PHE A 8 -28.60 -9.45 -6.80
N ARG A 9 -28.32 -8.16 -7.06
CA ARG A 9 -27.00 -7.73 -7.45
C ARG A 9 -26.04 -8.24 -6.37
N LYS A 10 -25.22 -9.23 -6.73
CA LYS A 10 -24.13 -9.70 -5.89
C LYS A 10 -23.23 -8.50 -5.70
N VAL A 11 -23.37 -7.80 -4.57
CA VAL A 11 -22.43 -6.72 -4.17
C VAL A 11 -21.11 -7.44 -4.00
N LYS A 12 -20.22 -7.30 -4.97
CA LYS A 12 -18.84 -7.79 -4.81
C LYS A 12 -18.25 -7.01 -3.65
N MET A 13 -17.98 -7.69 -2.55
CA MET A 13 -17.38 -7.07 -1.37
C MET A 13 -15.96 -6.63 -1.74
N ALA A 14 -15.60 -5.40 -1.34
CA ALA A 14 -14.25 -4.92 -1.48
C ALA A 14 -13.28 -5.86 -0.74
N THR A 15 -12.21 -6.25 -1.42
CA THR A 15 -11.10 -7.00 -0.83
C THR A 15 -10.03 -6.00 -0.40
N PHE A 16 -9.63 -6.08 0.87
CA PHE A 16 -8.56 -5.28 1.44
C PHE A 16 -7.79 -6.19 2.41
N VAL A 17 -6.64 -6.71 1.97
CA VAL A 17 -5.90 -7.76 2.67
C VAL A 17 -4.40 -7.53 2.59
N SER A 18 -3.70 -7.63 3.74
CA SER A 18 -2.24 -7.69 3.79
C SER A 18 -1.78 -9.09 3.35
N LEU A 19 -0.97 -9.16 2.30
CA LEU A 19 -0.35 -10.39 1.81
C LEU A 19 0.87 -10.77 2.66
N ILE A 20 1.62 -9.75 3.09
CA ILE A 20 2.74 -9.84 4.02
C ILE A 20 2.92 -8.48 4.70
N SER A 21 3.35 -8.50 5.96
CA SER A 21 3.67 -7.30 6.72
C SER A 21 4.83 -7.57 7.67
N GLY A 22 5.80 -6.66 7.69
CA GLY A 22 6.96 -6.69 8.58
C GLY A 22 8.27 -6.33 7.86
N SER A 23 9.35 -6.23 8.62
CA SER A 23 10.68 -5.82 8.14
C SER A 23 11.30 -6.72 7.04
N SER A 24 10.71 -7.87 6.77
CA SER A 24 11.13 -8.78 5.68
C SER A 24 10.40 -8.51 4.36
N GLY A 25 9.39 -7.65 4.36
CA GLY A 25 8.63 -7.23 3.19
C GLY A 25 7.20 -6.87 3.51
N ASN A 26 6.67 -5.90 2.77
CA ASN A 26 5.31 -5.41 2.85
C ASN A 26 4.63 -5.53 1.49
N ALA A 27 3.39 -5.99 1.47
CA ALA A 27 2.53 -5.98 0.30
C ALA A 27 1.06 -6.11 0.73
N THR A 28 0.20 -5.28 0.16
CA THR A 28 -1.24 -5.27 0.43
C THR A 28 -2.01 -5.34 -0.88
N PHE A 29 -3.05 -6.15 -0.93
CA PHE A 29 -3.94 -6.26 -2.07
C PHE A 29 -5.27 -5.55 -1.78
N VAL A 30 -5.71 -4.73 -2.75
CA VAL A 30 -6.98 -3.99 -2.69
C VAL A 30 -7.76 -4.22 -3.98
N SER A 31 -9.05 -4.57 -3.89
CA SER A 31 -9.88 -4.76 -5.07
C SER A 31 -11.36 -4.48 -4.80
N ASP A 32 -12.04 -3.96 -5.82
CA ASP A 32 -13.51 -3.88 -5.90
C ASP A 32 -14.13 -5.10 -6.60
N GLY A 33 -13.27 -6.08 -6.94
CA GLY A 33 -13.62 -7.27 -7.69
C GLY A 33 -13.62 -7.08 -9.22
N LYS A 34 -13.21 -5.91 -9.72
CA LYS A 34 -12.94 -5.61 -11.13
C LYS A 34 -11.57 -5.00 -11.30
N THR A 35 -11.23 -4.02 -10.46
CA THR A 35 -9.95 -3.35 -10.40
C THR A 35 -9.13 -3.95 -9.27
N ASN A 36 -7.89 -4.34 -9.57
CA ASN A 36 -6.98 -5.00 -8.65
C ASN A 36 -5.73 -4.15 -8.45
N LEU A 37 -5.51 -3.68 -7.25
CA LEU A 37 -4.37 -2.86 -6.88
C LEU A 37 -3.44 -3.64 -5.96
N LEU A 38 -2.15 -3.51 -6.18
CA LEU A 38 -1.11 -3.94 -5.25
C LEU A 38 -0.48 -2.69 -4.63
N ILE A 39 -0.36 -2.66 -3.32
CA ILE A 39 0.31 -1.59 -2.58
C ILE A 39 1.57 -2.19 -1.98
N ASP A 40 2.70 -1.66 -2.40
CA ASP A 40 4.04 -2.14 -2.15
C ASP A 40 4.31 -3.57 -2.65
N CYS A 41 5.57 -3.90 -2.84
CA CYS A 41 6.04 -5.23 -3.21
C CYS A 41 7.42 -5.49 -2.59
N GLY A 42 7.47 -5.58 -1.27
CA GLY A 42 8.70 -5.80 -0.50
C GLY A 42 9.21 -7.24 -0.54
N MET A 43 8.57 -8.10 -1.32
CA MET A 43 8.94 -9.51 -1.46
C MET A 43 9.43 -9.85 -2.88
N SER A 44 10.03 -11.03 -3.05
CA SER A 44 10.38 -11.50 -4.39
C SER A 44 9.13 -11.75 -5.25
N GLY A 45 9.26 -11.61 -6.57
CA GLY A 45 8.14 -11.88 -7.48
C GLY A 45 7.59 -13.31 -7.39
N ALA A 46 8.43 -14.30 -7.03
CA ALA A 46 7.98 -15.68 -6.81
C ALA A 46 7.07 -15.77 -5.57
N LYS A 47 7.46 -15.13 -4.45
CA LYS A 47 6.66 -15.11 -3.23
C LYS A 47 5.38 -14.31 -3.39
N LEU A 48 5.42 -13.19 -4.14
CA LEU A 48 4.21 -12.44 -4.47
C LEU A 48 3.22 -13.31 -5.25
N LYS A 49 3.70 -14.02 -6.27
CA LYS A 49 2.85 -14.93 -7.06
C LYS A 49 2.17 -15.98 -6.17
N GLU A 50 2.92 -16.59 -5.26
CA GLU A 50 2.39 -17.56 -4.28
C GLU A 50 1.31 -16.91 -3.39
N SER A 51 1.58 -15.72 -2.84
CA SER A 51 0.66 -14.99 -1.96
C SER A 51 -0.62 -14.57 -2.68
N LEU A 52 -0.53 -14.12 -3.94
CA LEU A 52 -1.70 -13.78 -4.75
C LEU A 52 -2.52 -15.03 -5.08
N HIS A 53 -1.88 -16.15 -5.46
CA HIS A 53 -2.59 -17.41 -5.71
C HIS A 53 -3.32 -17.93 -4.48
N ALA A 54 -2.79 -17.71 -3.26
CA ALA A 54 -3.45 -18.11 -2.02
C ALA A 54 -4.79 -17.38 -1.77
N ILE A 55 -5.04 -16.28 -2.49
CA ILE A 55 -6.30 -15.52 -2.48
C ILE A 55 -7.02 -15.56 -3.83
N ASP A 56 -6.73 -16.54 -4.67
CA ASP A 56 -7.31 -16.75 -6.00
C ASP A 56 -7.12 -15.56 -6.97
N VAL A 57 -6.00 -14.84 -6.85
CA VAL A 57 -5.62 -13.72 -7.72
C VAL A 57 -4.41 -14.09 -8.59
N MET A 58 -4.49 -13.82 -9.88
CA MET A 58 -3.38 -14.00 -10.80
C MET A 58 -2.55 -12.70 -10.88
N PRO A 59 -1.21 -12.77 -10.88
CA PRO A 59 -0.36 -11.57 -11.00
C PRO A 59 -0.67 -10.72 -12.24
N GLU A 60 -1.06 -11.36 -13.33
CA GLU A 60 -1.43 -10.73 -14.61
C GLU A 60 -2.71 -9.90 -14.51
N SER A 61 -3.51 -10.10 -13.47
CA SER A 61 -4.76 -9.35 -13.23
C SER A 61 -4.57 -8.07 -12.41
N ILE A 62 -3.34 -7.76 -12.00
CA ILE A 62 -3.03 -6.52 -11.27
C ILE A 62 -3.02 -5.34 -12.24
N ASP A 63 -3.87 -4.36 -11.99
CA ASP A 63 -4.01 -3.18 -12.82
C ASP A 63 -2.97 -2.10 -12.52
N ALA A 64 -2.50 -2.02 -11.26
CA ALA A 64 -1.48 -1.06 -10.85
C ALA A 64 -0.76 -1.49 -9.55
N LEU A 65 0.49 -1.03 -9.43
CA LEU A 65 1.30 -1.08 -8.21
C LEU A 65 1.45 0.34 -7.66
N LEU A 66 1.01 0.57 -6.44
CA LEU A 66 1.22 1.81 -5.71
C LEU A 66 2.39 1.63 -4.74
N ILE A 67 3.33 2.56 -4.69
CA ILE A 67 4.47 2.52 -3.77
C ILE A 67 4.31 3.60 -2.72
N THR A 68 4.38 3.21 -1.44
CA THR A 68 4.29 4.12 -0.31
C THR A 68 5.57 4.93 -0.14
N HIS A 69 6.73 4.28 -0.23
CA HIS A 69 8.05 4.89 -0.12
C HIS A 69 9.15 3.94 -0.65
N GLU A 70 10.40 4.41 -0.72
CA GLU A 70 11.50 3.75 -1.43
C GLU A 70 12.21 2.61 -0.68
N HIS A 71 11.92 2.34 0.58
CA HIS A 71 12.62 1.31 1.34
C HIS A 71 12.50 -0.08 0.70
N VAL A 72 13.56 -0.88 0.83
CA VAL A 72 13.70 -2.16 0.12
C VAL A 72 12.62 -3.16 0.50
N ASP A 73 12.15 -3.15 1.73
CA ASP A 73 11.04 -3.99 2.21
C ASP A 73 9.66 -3.54 1.69
N HIS A 74 9.61 -2.46 0.89
CA HIS A 74 8.43 -2.02 0.13
C HIS A 74 8.62 -2.14 -1.38
N THR A 75 9.87 -2.14 -1.88
CA THR A 75 10.15 -2.01 -3.32
C THR A 75 10.86 -3.20 -3.96
N LYS A 76 11.39 -4.16 -3.17
CA LYS A 76 12.28 -5.26 -3.61
C LYS A 76 11.80 -6.01 -4.87
N GLY A 77 10.53 -6.26 -5.01
CA GLY A 77 9.93 -6.97 -6.14
C GLY A 77 9.30 -6.06 -7.19
N ALA A 78 9.13 -4.76 -6.88
CA ALA A 78 8.35 -3.83 -7.68
C ALA A 78 8.80 -3.78 -9.16
N GLY A 79 10.08 -3.58 -9.40
CA GLY A 79 10.59 -3.51 -10.76
C GLY A 79 10.47 -4.82 -11.53
N VAL A 80 10.64 -5.96 -10.85
CA VAL A 80 10.52 -7.28 -11.49
C VAL A 80 9.09 -7.54 -11.96
N ILE A 81 8.09 -7.27 -11.11
CA ILE A 81 6.68 -7.51 -11.47
C ILE A 81 6.17 -6.50 -12.48
N SER A 82 6.57 -5.21 -12.36
CA SER A 82 6.21 -4.20 -13.36
C SER A 82 6.69 -4.60 -14.75
N ARG A 83 7.97 -4.94 -14.92
CA ARG A 83 8.51 -5.39 -16.22
C ARG A 83 7.88 -6.67 -16.72
N ARG A 84 7.64 -7.66 -15.83
CA ARG A 84 7.15 -8.99 -16.22
C ARG A 84 5.71 -8.97 -16.69
N TYR A 85 4.87 -8.17 -16.04
CA TYR A 85 3.43 -8.15 -16.24
C TYR A 85 2.93 -6.84 -16.84
N ASN A 86 3.86 -5.94 -17.19
CA ASN A 86 3.57 -4.60 -17.71
C ASN A 86 2.64 -3.78 -16.78
N ILE A 87 2.88 -3.86 -15.46
CA ILE A 87 2.08 -3.18 -14.45
C ILE A 87 2.61 -1.77 -14.23
N PRO A 88 1.79 -0.71 -14.38
CA PRO A 88 2.19 0.66 -14.09
C PRO A 88 2.43 0.87 -12.58
N ILE A 89 3.47 1.66 -12.26
CA ILE A 89 3.86 2.02 -10.89
C ILE A 89 3.42 3.46 -10.62
N TYR A 90 2.62 3.63 -9.59
CA TYR A 90 2.18 4.93 -9.06
C TYR A 90 2.98 5.27 -7.81
N THR A 91 3.67 6.40 -7.80
CA THR A 91 4.56 6.79 -6.70
C THR A 91 4.77 8.30 -6.67
N THR A 92 5.19 8.85 -5.53
CA THR A 92 5.56 10.26 -5.45
C THR A 92 6.89 10.53 -6.18
N GLN A 93 7.14 11.79 -6.53
CA GLN A 93 8.38 12.17 -7.22
C GLN A 93 9.62 11.86 -6.36
N GLY A 94 9.56 12.15 -5.04
CA GLY A 94 10.67 11.87 -4.12
C GLY A 94 10.97 10.37 -4.02
N THR A 95 9.94 9.55 -3.83
CA THR A 95 10.07 8.09 -3.82
C THR A 95 10.63 7.56 -5.14
N HIS A 96 10.11 8.06 -6.29
CA HIS A 96 10.59 7.63 -7.61
C HIS A 96 12.09 7.86 -7.79
N THR A 97 12.58 9.04 -7.40
CA THR A 97 14.00 9.39 -7.57
C THR A 97 14.93 8.66 -6.60
N SER A 98 14.39 8.12 -5.51
CA SER A 98 15.16 7.49 -4.42
C SER A 98 15.08 5.95 -4.45
N MET A 99 14.11 5.34 -5.14
CA MET A 99 13.99 3.88 -5.22
C MET A 99 14.91 3.29 -6.31
N ASP A 100 15.54 2.15 -6.00
CA ASP A 100 16.31 1.36 -6.97
C ASP A 100 15.53 0.09 -7.35
N ILE A 101 14.77 0.17 -8.43
CA ILE A 101 13.95 -0.94 -8.97
C ILE A 101 14.38 -1.38 -10.38
N GLY A 102 15.53 -0.87 -10.83
CA GLY A 102 16.01 -1.04 -12.20
C GLY A 102 15.20 -0.25 -13.22
N ASN A 103 15.54 -0.41 -14.50
CA ASN A 103 14.89 0.34 -15.58
C ASN A 103 13.43 -0.08 -15.76
N ILE A 104 12.53 0.87 -15.66
CA ILE A 104 11.10 0.75 -15.96
C ILE A 104 10.82 1.68 -17.15
N ALA A 105 9.95 1.25 -18.06
CA ALA A 105 9.52 2.08 -19.16
C ALA A 105 8.81 3.35 -18.63
N ASP A 106 9.12 4.51 -19.19
CA ASP A 106 8.61 5.81 -18.71
C ASP A 106 7.07 5.85 -18.69
N GLU A 107 6.43 5.21 -19.65
CA GLU A 107 4.97 5.07 -19.71
C GLU A 107 4.38 4.30 -18.52
N ASN A 108 5.18 3.47 -17.85
CA ASN A 108 4.79 2.71 -16.68
C ASN A 108 5.09 3.43 -15.35
N ILE A 109 5.70 4.60 -15.36
CA ILE A 109 5.86 5.44 -14.17
C ILE A 109 4.79 6.52 -14.15
N LYS A 110 4.01 6.55 -13.08
CA LYS A 110 2.94 7.52 -12.86
C LYS A 110 3.22 8.28 -11.57
N ILE A 111 3.60 9.55 -11.74
CA ILE A 111 3.87 10.41 -10.57
C ILE A 111 2.55 10.90 -9.98
N ILE A 112 2.39 10.67 -8.69
CA ILE A 112 1.25 11.13 -7.90
C ILE A 112 1.66 12.24 -6.93
N THR A 113 0.66 13.04 -6.52
CA THR A 113 0.87 14.14 -5.58
C THR A 113 -0.01 13.94 -4.36
N GLU A 114 0.55 14.22 -3.18
CA GLU A 114 -0.16 14.19 -1.90
C GLU A 114 -1.43 15.05 -1.96
N ASP A 115 -2.46 14.59 -1.27
CA ASP A 115 -3.78 15.23 -1.20
C ASP A 115 -4.48 15.50 -2.55
N THR A 116 -3.98 14.90 -3.64
CA THR A 116 -4.60 14.99 -4.97
C THR A 116 -5.28 13.68 -5.33
N ASP A 117 -6.58 13.72 -5.57
CA ASP A 117 -7.37 12.55 -5.93
C ASP A 117 -7.06 12.10 -7.36
N PHE A 118 -7.00 10.78 -7.54
CA PHE A 118 -6.98 10.13 -8.86
C PHE A 118 -7.76 8.82 -8.80
N GLU A 119 -7.98 8.22 -9.95
CA GLU A 119 -8.73 6.97 -10.08
C GLU A 119 -7.93 5.93 -10.86
N ILE A 120 -8.06 4.68 -10.46
CA ILE A 120 -7.63 3.52 -11.23
C ILE A 120 -8.84 2.59 -11.34
N GLY A 121 -9.32 2.37 -12.56
CA GLY A 121 -10.57 1.65 -12.79
C GLY A 121 -11.74 2.29 -12.04
N ASN A 122 -12.32 1.58 -11.09
CA ASN A 122 -13.45 2.07 -10.29
C ASN A 122 -13.05 2.46 -8.85
N ILE A 123 -11.77 2.49 -8.53
CA ILE A 123 -11.26 2.80 -7.20
C ILE A 123 -10.72 4.23 -7.18
N GLY A 124 -11.35 5.11 -6.40
CA GLY A 124 -10.82 6.44 -6.12
C GLY A 124 -9.68 6.34 -5.10
N ILE A 125 -8.61 7.09 -5.30
CA ILE A 125 -7.40 7.02 -4.48
C ILE A 125 -6.97 8.42 -4.08
N ARG A 126 -6.68 8.61 -2.79
CA ARG A 126 -6.08 9.84 -2.25
C ARG A 126 -4.83 9.48 -1.46
N PRO A 127 -3.63 9.83 -1.93
CA PRO A 127 -2.41 9.74 -1.15
C PRO A 127 -2.39 10.84 -0.09
N PHE A 128 -1.77 10.57 1.06
CA PHE A 128 -1.54 11.57 2.11
C PHE A 128 -0.17 11.39 2.73
N ALA A 129 0.49 12.49 3.09
CA ALA A 129 1.81 12.46 3.69
C ALA A 129 1.82 11.73 5.04
N ILE A 130 2.86 10.95 5.29
CA ILE A 130 3.16 10.33 6.58
C ILE A 130 4.56 10.74 7.05
N PRO A 131 4.80 10.96 8.36
CA PRO A 131 6.13 11.23 8.90
C PRO A 131 6.91 9.90 8.98
N HIS A 132 7.88 9.75 8.09
CA HIS A 132 8.78 8.62 8.03
C HIS A 132 10.13 9.07 7.44
N ASP A 133 11.22 8.34 7.71
CA ASP A 133 12.55 8.66 7.23
C ASP A 133 12.78 8.20 5.77
N ALA A 134 11.94 8.68 4.88
CA ALA A 134 11.94 8.43 3.46
C ALA A 134 11.83 9.75 2.68
N ALA A 135 12.08 9.72 1.36
CA ALA A 135 12.16 10.93 0.54
C ALA A 135 10.82 11.68 0.42
N GLN A 136 9.73 10.95 0.20
CA GLN A 136 8.37 11.53 0.13
C GLN A 136 7.32 10.43 0.41
N PRO A 137 7.25 9.94 1.66
CA PRO A 137 6.43 8.80 2.02
C PRO A 137 4.95 9.16 2.10
N VAL A 138 4.09 8.25 1.63
CA VAL A 138 2.64 8.44 1.64
C VAL A 138 1.89 7.21 2.15
N GLY A 139 0.77 7.46 2.84
CA GLY A 139 -0.31 6.51 3.00
C GLY A 139 -1.38 6.71 1.93
N PHE A 140 -2.34 5.81 1.86
CA PHE A 140 -3.39 5.83 0.86
C PHE A 140 -4.78 5.67 1.46
N ASN A 141 -5.73 6.48 1.00
CA ASN A 141 -7.15 6.24 1.14
C ASN A 141 -7.72 5.71 -0.17
N PHE A 142 -8.52 4.66 -0.09
CA PHE A 142 -9.22 4.06 -1.22
C PHE A 142 -10.71 4.25 -1.04
N MET A 143 -11.38 4.77 -2.05
CA MET A 143 -12.85 4.88 -2.12
C MET A 143 -13.36 3.77 -3.04
N ILE A 144 -14.12 2.83 -2.48
CA ILE A 144 -14.69 1.68 -3.19
C ILE A 144 -16.20 1.72 -2.97
N GLY A 145 -16.94 2.16 -3.98
CA GLY A 145 -18.33 2.57 -3.79
C GLY A 145 -18.43 3.71 -2.79
N ASP A 146 -19.30 3.55 -1.78
CA ASP A 146 -19.49 4.55 -0.71
C ASP A 146 -18.57 4.32 0.52
N GLU A 147 -17.64 3.35 0.43
CA GLU A 147 -16.82 2.95 1.56
C GLU A 147 -15.38 3.40 1.40
N LYS A 148 -14.81 3.91 2.50
CA LYS A 148 -13.40 4.29 2.59
C LYS A 148 -12.59 3.19 3.25
N TYR A 149 -11.39 2.93 2.70
CA TYR A 149 -10.37 2.03 3.25
C TYR A 149 -9.07 2.83 3.36
N SER A 150 -8.30 2.64 4.42
CA SER A 150 -7.06 3.38 4.63
C SER A 150 -5.88 2.46 4.88
N LEU A 151 -4.74 2.79 4.26
CA LEU A 151 -3.45 2.16 4.52
C LEU A 151 -2.48 3.23 5.00
N ALA A 152 -1.89 3.02 6.18
CA ALA A 152 -0.91 3.92 6.77
C ALA A 152 0.10 3.07 7.56
N THR A 153 1.21 2.75 6.91
CA THR A 153 2.34 1.98 7.44
C THR A 153 3.54 2.90 7.64
N ASP A 154 4.52 2.45 8.41
CA ASP A 154 5.77 3.17 8.65
C ASP A 154 5.55 4.60 9.18
N ILE A 155 4.62 4.73 10.11
CA ILE A 155 4.33 6.01 10.75
C ILE A 155 5.27 6.20 11.93
N GLY A 156 6.25 7.08 11.81
CA GLY A 156 7.11 7.44 12.93
C GLY A 156 6.33 8.03 14.11
N LYS A 157 5.40 8.95 13.79
CA LYS A 157 4.53 9.57 14.79
C LYS A 157 3.11 9.77 14.28
N MET A 158 2.13 9.28 15.03
CA MET A 158 0.73 9.57 14.73
C MET A 158 0.42 11.05 14.95
N THR A 159 0.07 11.73 13.87
CA THR A 159 -0.31 13.15 13.91
C THR A 159 -1.83 13.31 13.84
N LYS A 160 -2.30 14.50 14.27
CA LYS A 160 -3.72 14.85 14.13
C LYS A 160 -4.19 14.81 12.67
N SER A 161 -3.34 15.25 11.74
CA SER A 161 -3.61 15.21 10.31
C SER A 161 -3.85 13.78 9.81
N ILE A 162 -2.97 12.83 10.17
CA ILE A 162 -3.14 11.41 9.78
C ILE A 162 -4.43 10.85 10.39
N LEU A 163 -4.69 11.13 11.67
CA LEU A 163 -5.92 10.67 12.33
C LEU A 163 -7.17 11.16 11.60
N GLU A 164 -7.20 12.45 11.19
CA GLU A 164 -8.29 13.01 10.41
C GLU A 164 -8.43 12.33 9.03
N LYS A 165 -7.30 12.04 8.36
CA LYS A 165 -7.29 11.38 7.05
C LYS A 165 -7.86 9.96 7.11
N ILE A 166 -7.55 9.17 8.15
CA ILE A 166 -8.00 7.78 8.27
C ILE A 166 -9.35 7.64 8.99
N THR A 167 -9.83 8.68 9.68
CA THR A 167 -11.12 8.65 10.39
C THR A 167 -12.27 8.40 9.42
N GLY A 168 -13.23 7.57 9.83
CA GLY A 168 -14.39 7.18 9.04
C GLY A 168 -14.10 6.08 8.02
N SER A 169 -12.93 5.46 8.04
CA SER A 169 -12.64 4.30 7.19
C SER A 169 -13.33 3.05 7.73
N LYS A 170 -13.87 2.25 6.82
CA LYS A 170 -14.47 0.94 7.13
C LYS A 170 -13.44 -0.07 7.61
N LYS A 171 -12.24 -0.03 7.01
CA LYS A 171 -11.07 -0.79 7.45
C LYS A 171 -9.84 0.10 7.38
N ILE A 172 -8.93 -0.12 8.30
CA ILE A 172 -7.64 0.57 8.36
C ILE A 172 -6.57 -0.50 8.51
N LEU A 173 -5.59 -0.50 7.60
CA LEU A 173 -4.31 -1.16 7.81
C LEU A 173 -3.37 -0.14 8.41
N LEU A 174 -3.16 -0.25 9.71
CA LEU A 174 -2.30 0.63 10.49
C LEU A 174 -1.17 -0.21 11.06
N GLU A 175 0.06 0.25 10.85
CA GLU A 175 1.19 -0.38 11.48
C GLU A 175 1.32 0.02 12.95
N SER A 176 1.67 -0.95 13.79
CA SER A 176 2.00 -0.76 15.21
C SER A 176 3.33 -1.44 15.47
N ASN A 177 4.43 -0.71 15.22
CA ASN A 177 5.76 -1.28 15.06
C ASN A 177 6.40 -1.80 16.34
N HIS A 178 6.12 -1.21 17.49
CA HIS A 178 6.79 -1.60 18.72
C HIS A 178 6.03 -1.17 19.99
N ASP A 179 6.22 -1.95 21.02
CA ASP A 179 5.97 -1.50 22.38
C ASP A 179 7.16 -0.68 22.87
N VAL A 180 6.90 0.52 23.37
CA VAL A 180 7.95 1.48 23.78
C VAL A 180 8.84 0.92 24.89
N GLU A 181 8.26 0.20 25.85
CA GLU A 181 9.02 -0.38 26.97
C GLU A 181 9.84 -1.59 26.49
N MET A 182 9.26 -2.45 25.64
CA MET A 182 10.01 -3.55 25.03
C MET A 182 11.17 -3.02 24.16
N LEU A 183 10.98 -1.94 23.42
CA LEU A 183 12.05 -1.33 22.64
C LEU A 183 13.17 -0.78 23.52
N LYS A 184 12.83 -0.05 24.60
CA LYS A 184 13.82 0.48 25.54
C LYS A 184 14.62 -0.64 26.21
N CYS A 185 13.99 -1.72 26.64
CA CYS A 185 14.63 -2.85 27.31
C CYS A 185 15.25 -3.87 26.34
N GLY A 186 14.89 -3.85 25.07
CA GLY A 186 15.35 -4.81 24.06
C GLY A 186 16.84 -4.72 23.73
N THR A 187 17.34 -5.65 22.93
CA THR A 187 18.77 -5.80 22.57
C THR A 187 19.22 -4.91 21.43
N TYR A 188 18.35 -4.12 20.84
CA TYR A 188 18.72 -3.23 19.72
C TYR A 188 19.80 -2.22 20.11
N PRO A 189 20.77 -1.92 19.21
CA PRO A 189 21.75 -0.87 19.43
C PRO A 189 21.09 0.49 19.71
N TYR A 190 21.71 1.28 20.59
CA TYR A 190 21.17 2.57 21.01
C TYR A 190 20.83 3.54 19.85
N PRO A 191 21.65 3.64 18.77
CA PRO A 191 21.30 4.46 17.61
C PRO A 191 19.99 4.02 16.93
N LEU A 192 19.76 2.72 16.81
CA LEU A 192 18.52 2.18 16.24
C LEU A 192 17.31 2.45 17.14
N LYS A 193 17.45 2.28 18.46
CA LYS A 193 16.40 2.64 19.42
C LYS A 193 16.02 4.13 19.32
N ARG A 194 17.03 5.02 19.21
CA ARG A 194 16.79 6.46 19.03
C ARG A 194 16.06 6.78 17.74
N ARG A 195 16.42 6.10 16.66
CA ARG A 195 15.72 6.23 15.37
C ARG A 195 14.25 5.84 15.53
N ILE A 196 13.97 4.63 15.99
CA ILE A 196 12.61 4.09 16.14
C ILE A 196 11.75 4.93 17.11
N LEU A 197 12.34 5.51 18.16
CA LEU A 197 11.64 6.43 19.09
C LEU A 197 11.55 7.86 18.57
N GLY A 198 12.12 8.13 17.40
CA GLY A 198 12.13 9.44 16.78
C GLY A 198 10.78 9.82 16.15
N GLU A 199 10.69 11.05 15.69
CA GLU A 199 9.49 11.59 15.06
C GLU A 199 9.22 10.96 13.68
N TYR A 200 10.29 10.46 13.03
CA TYR A 200 10.26 9.85 11.70
C TYR A 200 10.60 8.36 11.71
N GLY A 201 10.74 7.76 12.83
CA GLY A 201 11.13 6.47 13.33
C GLY A 201 11.19 5.22 12.59
#